data_3a9b83f7d856f9a06a80d88db2feedba
#
_entry.id   3a9b83f7d856f9a06a80d88db2feedba
#
_cell.length_a   1.000
_cell.length_b   1.000
_cell.length_c   1.000
_cell.angle_alpha   90.00
_cell.angle_beta   90.00
_cell.angle_gamma   90.00
#
_symmetry.space_group_name_H-M   'P 1'
#
loop_
_entity.id
_entity.type
_entity.pdbx_description
1 polymer ?
#
loop_
_entity_poly.entity_id
_entity_poly.type
_entity_poly.pdbx_seq_one_letter_code
_entity_poly.pdbx_strand_id
1 'polypeptide(L)'
;MFCTIINDCRDANAAGRQITRATASLQCPATLIGVQNDVEAAGNLIDVLDAAEGKKGVVLVNVAPRNGKAKKWANGTPFGYF
;
A
#
# COMPACT_ATOMS: atom_id res chain seq x y z
N MET A 1 -9.02 -9.71 -11.56
CA MET A 1 -7.84 -9.10 -10.95
C MET A 1 -8.21 -8.50 -9.60
N PHE A 2 -7.37 -8.66 -8.60
CA PHE A 2 -7.58 -8.05 -7.29
C PHE A 2 -6.63 -6.86 -7.09
N CYS A 3 -6.99 -5.97 -6.16
CA CYS A 3 -6.13 -4.89 -5.71
C CYS A 3 -6.25 -4.78 -4.19
N THR A 4 -5.14 -4.83 -3.50
CA THR A 4 -5.10 -4.60 -2.06
C THR A 4 -4.13 -3.47 -1.77
N ILE A 5 -4.56 -2.52 -0.96
CA ILE A 5 -3.76 -1.38 -0.53
C ILE A 5 -3.45 -1.56 0.94
N ILE A 6 -2.17 -1.53 1.29
CA ILE A 6 -1.71 -1.54 2.67
C ILE A 6 -1.12 -0.18 2.95
N ASN A 7 -1.71 0.58 3.87
CA ASN A 7 -1.18 1.91 4.20
C ASN A 7 -1.31 2.21 5.70
N ASP A 8 -0.51 3.17 6.14
CA ASP A 8 -0.55 3.70 7.50
C ASP A 8 -1.29 5.04 7.57
N CYS A 9 -2.09 5.32 6.57
CA CYS A 9 -2.84 6.56 6.46
C CYS A 9 -4.00 6.53 7.47
N ARG A 10 -3.91 7.34 8.51
CA ARG A 10 -4.95 7.41 9.54
C ARG A 10 -6.07 8.38 9.15
N ASP A 11 -5.90 9.06 8.04
CA ASP A 11 -6.84 10.01 7.51
C ASP A 11 -7.72 9.34 6.46
N ALA A 12 -9.01 9.23 6.76
CA ALA A 12 -9.98 8.60 5.86
C ALA A 12 -10.07 9.31 4.51
N ASN A 13 -9.84 10.63 4.49
CA ASN A 13 -9.86 11.39 3.24
C ASN A 13 -8.72 10.96 2.32
N ALA A 14 -7.49 10.92 2.84
CA ALA A 14 -6.34 10.50 2.05
C ALA A 14 -6.45 9.04 1.63
N ALA A 15 -6.90 8.16 2.52
CA ALA A 15 -7.10 6.75 2.19
C ALA A 15 -8.14 6.58 1.09
N GLY A 16 -9.25 7.30 1.17
CA GLY A 16 -10.31 7.25 0.17
C GLY A 16 -9.84 7.74 -1.20
N ARG A 17 -9.03 8.79 -1.24
CA ARG A 17 -8.45 9.27 -2.49
C ARG A 17 -7.50 8.25 -3.12
N GLN A 18 -6.73 7.55 -2.29
CA GLN A 18 -5.85 6.50 -2.79
C GLN A 18 -6.66 5.33 -3.38
N ILE A 19 -7.73 4.94 -2.71
CA ILE A 19 -8.64 3.89 -3.22
C ILE A 19 -9.22 4.32 -4.56
N THR A 20 -9.69 5.55 -4.67
CA THR A 20 -10.27 6.08 -5.91
C THR A 20 -9.26 6.03 -7.05
N ARG A 21 -8.03 6.47 -6.82
CA ARG A 21 -7.00 6.44 -7.83
C ARG A 21 -6.66 5.01 -8.27
N ALA A 22 -6.53 4.11 -7.30
CA ALA A 22 -6.21 2.72 -7.60
C ALA A 22 -7.33 2.04 -8.41
N THR A 23 -8.57 2.21 -7.99
CA THR A 23 -9.70 1.59 -8.69
C THR A 23 -9.91 2.16 -10.09
N ALA A 24 -9.71 3.46 -10.26
CA ALA A 24 -9.82 4.10 -11.57
C ALA A 24 -8.70 3.63 -12.51
N SER A 25 -7.47 3.53 -12.02
CA SER A 25 -6.34 3.13 -12.85
C SER A 25 -6.34 1.66 -13.20
N LEU A 26 -6.70 0.81 -12.26
CA LEU A 26 -6.65 -0.65 -12.41
C LEU A 26 -7.96 -1.25 -12.88
N GLN A 27 -9.03 -0.47 -12.85
CA GLN A 27 -10.39 -0.90 -13.25
C GLN A 27 -10.84 -2.15 -12.50
N CYS A 28 -10.53 -2.22 -11.20
CA CYS A 28 -10.98 -3.29 -10.33
C CYS A 28 -11.20 -2.75 -8.91
N PRO A 29 -12.03 -3.40 -8.10
CA PRO A 29 -12.22 -2.99 -6.72
C PRO A 29 -10.92 -3.07 -5.94
N ALA A 30 -10.77 -2.20 -4.95
CA ALA A 30 -9.61 -2.19 -4.07
C ALA A 30 -10.05 -2.43 -2.62
N THR A 31 -9.29 -3.26 -1.92
CA THR A 31 -9.43 -3.50 -0.49
C THR A 31 -8.32 -2.76 0.24
N LEU A 32 -8.65 -2.09 1.32
CA LEU A 32 -7.68 -1.33 2.09
C LEU A 32 -7.43 -2.00 3.44
N ILE A 33 -6.16 -2.19 3.77
CA ILE A 33 -5.70 -2.68 5.06
C ILE A 33 -4.91 -1.56 5.72
N GLY A 34 -5.42 -1.06 6.85
CA GLY A 34 -4.73 -0.05 7.63
C GLY A 34 -3.71 -0.68 8.57
N VAL A 35 -2.50 -0.13 8.60
CA VAL A 35 -1.43 -0.59 9.47
C VAL A 35 -0.85 0.59 10.23
N GLN A 36 -0.07 0.31 11.29
CA GLN A 36 0.49 1.35 12.13
C GLN A 36 1.93 1.71 11.78
N ASN A 37 2.65 0.80 11.14
CA ASN A 37 4.06 1.02 10.82
C ASN A 37 4.52 0.04 9.73
N ASP A 38 5.78 0.16 9.35
CA ASP A 38 6.38 -0.64 8.29
C ASP A 38 6.49 -2.12 8.64
N VAL A 39 6.69 -2.45 9.92
CA VAL A 39 6.79 -3.86 10.34
C VAL A 39 5.43 -4.55 10.22
N GLU A 40 4.39 -3.86 10.65
CA GLU A 40 3.03 -4.39 10.52
C GLU A 40 2.64 -4.51 9.04
N ALA A 41 3.06 -3.54 8.22
CA ALA A 41 2.85 -3.60 6.78
C ALA A 41 3.55 -4.82 6.16
N ALA A 42 4.77 -5.11 6.56
CA ALA A 42 5.51 -6.27 6.05
C ALA A 42 4.81 -7.58 6.38
N GLY A 43 4.34 -7.73 7.62
CA GLY A 43 3.60 -8.91 8.03
C GLY A 43 2.30 -9.08 7.26
N ASN A 44 1.55 -7.99 7.07
CA ASN A 44 0.32 -8.04 6.28
C ASN A 44 0.59 -8.33 4.81
N LEU A 45 1.68 -7.81 4.26
CA LEU A 45 2.05 -8.09 2.88
C LEU A 45 2.31 -9.58 2.67
N ILE A 46 3.02 -10.21 3.57
CA ILE A 46 3.28 -11.65 3.49
C ILE A 46 1.97 -12.43 3.51
N ASP A 47 1.07 -12.09 4.42
CA ASP A 47 -0.22 -12.75 4.54
C ASP A 47 -1.07 -12.57 3.29
N VAL A 48 -1.12 -11.37 2.74
CA VAL A 48 -1.88 -11.07 1.52
C VAL A 48 -1.32 -11.83 0.32
N LEU A 49 0.00 -11.85 0.16
CA LEU A 49 0.63 -12.55 -0.95
C LEU A 49 0.42 -14.06 -0.85
N ASP A 50 0.44 -14.61 0.36
CA ASP A 50 0.16 -16.02 0.57
C ASP A 50 -1.30 -16.35 0.20
N ALA A 51 -2.23 -15.53 0.65
CA ALA A 51 -3.65 -15.73 0.36
C ALA A 51 -3.96 -15.59 -1.13
N ALA A 52 -3.22 -14.76 -1.84
CA ALA A 52 -3.45 -14.45 -3.25
C ALA A 52 -2.56 -15.27 -4.20
N GLU A 53 -1.87 -16.27 -3.69
CA GLU A 53 -0.97 -17.09 -4.51
C GLU A 53 -1.69 -17.65 -5.73
N GLY A 54 -1.08 -17.49 -6.88
CA GLY A 54 -1.66 -17.94 -8.15
C GLY A 54 -2.75 -17.04 -8.72
N LYS A 55 -3.10 -15.95 -8.03
CA LYS A 55 -4.11 -15.00 -8.50
C LYS A 55 -3.43 -13.79 -9.13
N LYS A 56 -4.10 -13.22 -10.13
CA LYS A 56 -3.61 -12.01 -10.79
C LYS A 56 -4.08 -10.79 -10.00
N GLY A 57 -3.16 -9.92 -9.65
CA GLY A 57 -3.52 -8.71 -8.92
C GLY A 57 -2.34 -7.83 -8.58
N VAL A 58 -2.62 -6.80 -7.80
CA VAL A 58 -1.64 -5.82 -7.36
C VAL A 58 -1.79 -5.61 -5.86
N VAL A 59 -0.68 -5.57 -5.15
CA VAL A 59 -0.63 -5.13 -3.76
C VAL A 59 0.20 -3.85 -3.71
N LEU A 60 -0.43 -2.77 -3.27
CA LEU A 60 0.21 -1.47 -3.15
C LEU A 60 0.49 -1.22 -1.67
N VAL A 61 1.76 -1.08 -1.32
CA VAL A 61 2.16 -0.78 0.06
C VAL A 61 2.66 0.65 0.13
N ASN A 62 2.01 1.46 0.95
CA ASN A 62 2.33 2.87 1.09
C ASN A 62 2.38 3.22 2.57
N VAL A 63 3.57 3.12 3.16
CA VAL A 63 3.80 3.38 4.58
C VAL A 63 5.01 4.28 4.77
N ALA A 64 4.96 5.12 5.80
CA ALA A 64 6.08 5.95 6.16
C ALA A 64 7.18 5.11 6.81
N PRO A 65 8.46 5.48 6.61
CA PRO A 65 9.56 4.80 7.30
C PRO A 65 9.46 4.99 8.81
N ARG A 66 10.06 4.08 9.55
CA ARG A 66 10.16 4.19 11.00
C ARG A 66 10.85 5.49 11.41
N ASN A 67 10.48 5.96 12.58
CA ASN A 67 11.07 7.15 13.22
C ASN A 67 10.77 8.43 12.46
N GLY A 68 9.76 8.43 11.61
CA GLY A 68 9.33 9.63 10.90
C GLY A 68 10.35 10.19 9.92
N LYS A 69 11.38 9.41 9.60
CA LYS A 69 12.41 9.83 8.64
C LYS A 69 12.27 9.08 7.34
N ALA A 70 11.87 9.79 6.31
CA ALA A 70 11.76 9.21 4.98
C ALA A 70 13.10 9.32 4.27
N LYS A 71 13.57 8.21 3.71
CA LYS A 71 14.71 8.23 2.81
C LYS A 71 14.26 8.81 1.49
N LYS A 72 14.89 9.90 1.08
CA LYS A 72 14.58 10.52 -0.20
C LYS A 72 15.50 9.99 -1.28
N TRP A 73 14.92 9.68 -2.41
CA TRP A 73 15.65 9.26 -3.58
C TRP A 73 16.17 10.47 -4.36
N ALA A 74 16.97 10.25 -5.40
CA ALA A 74 17.57 11.32 -6.18
C ALA A 74 16.54 12.30 -6.76
N ASN A 75 15.33 11.84 -7.02
CA ASN A 75 14.24 12.69 -7.51
C ASN A 75 13.47 13.42 -6.40
N GLY A 76 13.93 13.31 -5.16
CA GLY A 76 13.31 13.99 -4.01
C GLY A 76 12.11 13.29 -3.41
N THR A 77 11.75 12.11 -3.89
CA THR A 77 10.60 11.36 -3.35
C THR A 77 11.03 10.38 -2.27
N PRO A 78 10.16 10.12 -1.27
CA PRO A 78 10.42 9.10 -0.25
C PRO A 78 9.98 7.71 -0.69
N PHE A 79 9.55 7.53 -1.93
CA PHE A 79 8.99 6.27 -2.40
C PHE A 79 10.02 5.42 -3.13
N GLY A 80 9.87 4.11 -2.99
CA GLY A 80 10.59 3.14 -3.77
C GLY A 80 9.64 2.04 -4.20
N TYR A 81 10.08 1.21 -5.13
CA TYR A 81 9.31 0.05 -5.55
C TYR A 81 10.26 -1.09 -5.94
N PHE A 82 9.71 -2.26 -5.90
CA PHE A 82 10.49 -3.47 -6.13
C PHE A 82 9.66 -4.51 -6.87
#